data_c229c3abcba342792aaac50564c9cf8b
#
_entry.id   c229c3abcba342792aaac50564c9cf8b
#
_cell.length_a   1.000
_cell.length_b   1.000
_cell.length_c   1.000
_cell.angle_alpha   90.00
_cell.angle_beta   90.00
_cell.angle_gamma   90.00
#
_symmetry.space_group_name_H-M   'P 1'
#
loop_
_entity.id
_entity.type
_entity.pdbx_description
1 polymer ?
#
loop_
_entity_poly.entity_id
_entity_poly.type
_entity_poly.pdbx_seq_one_letter_code
_entity_poly.pdbx_strand_id
1 'polypeptide(L)'
;HDNNKSIFESGAILMYLADKSGKFYDQKDRLVINQWLMAQMGTVGPMIGQHHQFHHYNPGKSEFGEERYFKIAKRIYSELDTRLKVSKFLAGDNYTIADIATWPWLARHEWHDIGLKNFQNLSRWYQEISEREAVIKGYAFMDKEAKIPKV
;
A
#
# COMPACT_ATOMS: atom_id res chain seq x y z
N HIS A 1 14.62 -1.64 -16.89
CA HIS A 1 16.07 -1.71 -17.19
C HIS A 1 16.74 -0.40 -16.82
N ASP A 2 17.89 -0.46 -16.16
CA ASP A 2 18.73 0.70 -15.88
C ASP A 2 20.20 0.31 -16.12
N ASN A 3 20.88 1.00 -17.06
CA ASN A 3 22.27 0.75 -17.44
C ASN A 3 22.58 -0.75 -17.69
N ASN A 4 21.76 -1.42 -18.50
CA ASN A 4 21.82 -2.85 -18.82
C ASN A 4 21.53 -3.80 -17.63
N LYS A 5 21.10 -3.30 -16.46
CA LYS A 5 20.62 -4.15 -15.36
C LYS A 5 19.11 -4.37 -15.54
N SER A 6 18.69 -5.61 -15.56
CA SER A 6 17.28 -5.98 -15.45
C SER A 6 16.93 -6.13 -13.97
N ILE A 7 15.90 -5.41 -13.53
CA ILE A 7 15.43 -5.44 -12.13
C ILE A 7 13.94 -5.80 -12.16
N PHE A 8 13.56 -6.77 -11.36
CA PHE A 8 12.18 -7.21 -11.20
C PHE A 8 11.83 -7.25 -9.71
N GLU A 9 10.58 -7.51 -9.36
CA GLU A 9 9.97 -7.34 -8.05
C GLU A 9 9.85 -5.87 -7.62
N SER A 10 8.62 -5.40 -7.40
CA SER A 10 8.37 -3.99 -7.07
C SER A 10 9.09 -3.53 -5.79
N GLY A 11 9.22 -4.39 -4.79
CA GLY A 11 10.00 -4.11 -3.59
C GLY A 11 11.48 -3.91 -3.87
N ALA A 12 12.08 -4.79 -4.69
CA ALA A 12 13.48 -4.68 -5.08
C ALA A 12 13.72 -3.43 -5.94
N ILE A 13 12.78 -3.10 -6.83
CA ILE A 13 12.84 -1.88 -7.64
C ILE A 13 12.80 -0.63 -6.75
N LEU A 14 11.92 -0.60 -5.75
CA LEU A 14 11.83 0.51 -4.80
C LEU A 14 13.12 0.67 -3.99
N MET A 15 13.69 -0.41 -3.46
CA MET A 15 14.97 -0.38 -2.76
C MET A 15 16.09 0.15 -3.65
N TYR A 16 16.19 -0.35 -4.88
CA TYR A 16 17.18 0.08 -5.84
C TYR A 16 17.08 1.58 -6.17
N LEU A 17 15.87 2.06 -6.48
CA LEU A 17 15.62 3.46 -6.81
C LEU A 17 15.86 4.38 -5.60
N ALA A 18 15.51 3.94 -4.41
CA ALA A 18 15.73 4.68 -3.19
C ALA A 18 17.22 4.82 -2.85
N ASP A 19 18.00 3.74 -2.95
CA ASP A 19 19.46 3.78 -2.81
C ASP A 19 20.10 4.68 -3.88
N LYS A 20 19.66 4.57 -5.14
CA LYS A 20 20.17 5.38 -6.25
C LYS A 20 19.87 6.87 -6.08
N SER A 21 18.71 7.22 -5.54
CA SER A 21 18.29 8.61 -5.33
C SER A 21 18.70 9.21 -3.99
N GLY A 22 19.08 8.37 -3.01
CA GLY A 22 19.33 8.77 -1.62
C GLY A 22 18.06 9.24 -0.90
N LYS A 23 16.86 8.78 -1.30
CA LYS A 23 15.58 9.25 -0.74
C LYS A 23 14.71 8.08 -0.27
N PHE A 24 13.89 8.32 0.76
CA PHE A 24 12.86 7.41 1.25
C PHE A 24 13.36 6.08 1.84
N TYR A 25 14.66 5.93 2.08
CA TYR A 25 15.28 4.70 2.57
C TYR A 25 16.52 4.99 3.43
N ASP A 26 16.32 5.77 4.50
CA ASP A 26 17.37 6.22 5.39
C ASP A 26 18.06 5.02 6.07
N GLN A 27 19.39 5.06 6.14
CA GLN A 27 20.22 4.01 6.71
C GLN A 27 19.87 3.72 8.18
N LYS A 28 19.59 4.75 8.97
CA LYS A 28 19.25 4.61 10.41
C LYS A 28 17.93 3.85 10.64
N ASP A 29 16.97 3.97 9.72
CA ASP A 29 15.64 3.40 9.84
C ASP A 29 15.46 2.16 8.93
N ARG A 30 16.54 1.72 8.24
CA ARG A 30 16.52 0.69 7.20
C ARG A 30 15.89 -0.61 7.67
N LEU A 31 16.13 -1.04 8.90
CA LEU A 31 15.56 -2.26 9.44
C LEU A 31 14.02 -2.19 9.50
N VAL A 32 13.48 -1.12 10.09
CA VAL A 32 12.04 -0.96 10.22
C VAL A 32 11.36 -0.71 8.87
N ILE A 33 12.02 0.02 7.96
CA ILE A 33 11.54 0.20 6.59
C ILE A 33 11.42 -1.15 5.88
N ASN A 34 12.45 -2.01 5.98
CA ASN A 34 12.45 -3.34 5.38
C ASN A 34 11.35 -4.24 5.98
N GLN A 35 11.14 -4.19 7.29
CA GLN A 35 10.06 -4.96 7.94
C GLN A 35 8.70 -4.61 7.33
N TRP A 36 8.36 -3.32 7.21
CA TRP A 36 7.09 -2.89 6.64
C TRP A 36 7.01 -3.11 5.13
N LEU A 37 8.12 -2.95 4.41
CA LEU A 37 8.17 -3.29 2.98
C LEU A 37 7.91 -4.79 2.76
N MET A 38 8.54 -5.66 3.56
CA MET A 38 8.32 -7.11 3.46
C MET A 38 6.92 -7.52 3.92
N ALA A 39 6.36 -6.87 4.94
CA ALA A 39 4.96 -7.06 5.34
C ALA A 39 4.00 -6.72 4.19
N GLN A 40 4.30 -5.65 3.43
CA GLN A 40 3.53 -5.32 2.24
C GLN A 40 3.68 -6.40 1.17
N MET A 41 4.91 -6.81 0.82
CA MET A 41 5.18 -7.80 -0.25
C MET A 41 4.62 -9.18 0.07
N GLY A 42 4.71 -9.62 1.34
CA GLY A 42 4.28 -10.96 1.76
C GLY A 42 2.83 -11.06 2.23
N THR A 43 2.23 -9.96 2.65
CA THR A 43 0.90 -9.99 3.30
C THR A 43 -0.07 -8.98 2.71
N VAL A 44 0.20 -7.68 2.82
CA VAL A 44 -0.79 -6.65 2.44
C VAL A 44 -1.18 -6.78 0.98
N GLY A 45 -0.21 -6.74 0.08
CA GLY A 45 -0.43 -6.85 -1.37
C GLY A 45 -1.11 -8.16 -1.77
N PRO A 46 -0.51 -9.32 -1.46
CA PRO A 46 -1.08 -10.61 -1.85
C PRO A 46 -2.48 -10.86 -1.27
N MET A 47 -2.73 -10.53 -0.01
CA MET A 47 -4.03 -10.83 0.62
C MET A 47 -5.14 -9.88 0.18
N ILE A 48 -4.85 -8.59 0.03
CA ILE A 48 -5.80 -7.64 -0.57
C ILE A 48 -6.04 -8.01 -2.05
N GLY A 49 -5.02 -8.44 -2.77
CA GLY A 49 -5.16 -8.94 -4.14
C GLY A 49 -6.09 -10.16 -4.24
N GLN A 50 -6.01 -11.11 -3.30
CA GLN A 50 -6.97 -12.20 -3.22
C GLN A 50 -8.39 -11.71 -2.87
N HIS A 51 -8.50 -10.71 -1.98
CA HIS A 51 -9.79 -10.10 -1.71
C HIS A 51 -10.38 -9.45 -2.98
N HIS A 52 -9.60 -8.71 -3.77
CA HIS A 52 -10.04 -8.23 -5.07
C HIS A 52 -10.50 -9.36 -5.98
N GLN A 53 -9.75 -10.47 -6.04
CA GLN A 53 -10.06 -11.61 -6.90
C GLN A 53 -11.42 -12.21 -6.59
N PHE A 54 -11.74 -12.43 -5.32
CA PHE A 54 -12.99 -13.08 -4.92
C PHE A 54 -14.16 -12.09 -4.80
N HIS A 55 -13.94 -10.92 -4.21
CA HIS A 55 -15.02 -9.99 -3.91
C HIS A 55 -15.36 -9.05 -5.08
N HIS A 56 -14.35 -8.51 -5.77
CA HIS A 56 -14.56 -7.50 -6.82
C HIS A 56 -14.66 -8.11 -8.22
N TYR A 57 -13.73 -9.01 -8.59
CA TYR A 57 -13.68 -9.56 -9.96
C TYR A 57 -14.56 -10.80 -10.17
N ASN A 58 -14.80 -11.58 -9.13
CA ASN A 58 -15.57 -12.83 -9.24
C ASN A 58 -16.59 -12.99 -8.09
N PRO A 59 -17.47 -12.00 -7.86
CA PRO A 59 -18.44 -12.07 -6.76
C PRO A 59 -19.37 -13.27 -6.94
N GLY A 60 -19.68 -13.95 -5.83
CA GLY A 60 -20.59 -15.12 -5.81
C GLY A 60 -19.98 -16.41 -6.34
N LYS A 61 -18.71 -16.45 -6.75
CA LYS A 61 -18.05 -17.65 -7.27
C LYS A 61 -17.50 -18.58 -6.17
N SER A 62 -17.22 -18.05 -5.01
CA SER A 62 -16.71 -18.83 -3.86
C SER A 62 -17.02 -18.10 -2.56
N GLU A 63 -18.08 -18.51 -1.88
CA GLU A 63 -18.47 -17.99 -0.57
C GLU A 63 -17.31 -18.13 0.44
N PHE A 64 -16.65 -19.28 0.48
CA PHE A 64 -15.49 -19.50 1.34
C PHE A 64 -14.33 -18.52 1.04
N GLY A 65 -14.02 -18.29 -0.24
CA GLY A 65 -12.96 -17.37 -0.64
C GLY A 65 -13.29 -15.92 -0.29
N GLU A 66 -14.53 -15.49 -0.59
CA GLU A 66 -15.01 -14.15 -0.27
C GLU A 66 -14.94 -13.88 1.24
N GLU A 67 -15.53 -14.75 2.05
CA GLU A 67 -15.53 -14.60 3.51
C GLU A 67 -14.11 -14.61 4.11
N ARG A 68 -13.28 -15.57 3.67
CA ARG A 68 -11.90 -15.71 4.15
C ARG A 68 -11.09 -14.44 3.89
N TYR A 69 -11.07 -13.99 2.64
CA TYR A 69 -10.19 -12.87 2.25
C TYR A 69 -10.75 -11.52 2.68
N PHE A 70 -12.06 -11.37 2.82
CA PHE A 70 -12.67 -10.22 3.48
C PHE A 70 -12.19 -10.09 4.94
N LYS A 71 -12.24 -11.17 5.72
CA LYS A 71 -11.75 -11.19 7.12
C LYS A 71 -10.26 -10.84 7.19
N ILE A 72 -9.44 -11.37 6.28
CA ILE A 72 -8.01 -11.08 6.24
C ILE A 72 -7.77 -9.62 5.86
N ALA A 73 -8.43 -9.09 4.84
CA ALA A 73 -8.32 -7.69 4.43
C ALA A 73 -8.73 -6.73 5.55
N LYS A 74 -9.85 -7.01 6.23
CA LYS A 74 -10.30 -6.22 7.38
C LYS A 74 -9.29 -6.24 8.54
N ARG A 75 -8.66 -7.39 8.81
CA ARG A 75 -7.58 -7.49 9.81
C ARG A 75 -6.37 -6.65 9.41
N ILE A 76 -5.96 -6.68 8.13
CA ILE A 76 -4.87 -5.83 7.62
C ILE A 76 -5.17 -4.34 7.85
N TYR A 77 -6.40 -3.88 7.59
CA TYR A 77 -6.81 -2.51 7.89
C TYR A 77 -6.63 -2.18 9.38
N SER A 78 -7.05 -3.07 10.28
CA SER A 78 -6.91 -2.88 11.74
C SER A 78 -5.45 -2.84 12.17
N GLU A 79 -4.60 -3.70 11.62
CA GLU A 79 -3.17 -3.75 11.93
C GLU A 79 -2.44 -2.49 11.44
N LEU A 80 -2.73 -2.02 10.23
CA LEU A 80 -2.20 -0.77 9.69
C LEU A 80 -2.68 0.44 10.51
N ASP A 81 -3.96 0.51 10.86
CA ASP A 81 -4.52 1.58 11.70
C ASP A 81 -3.85 1.62 13.08
N THR A 82 -3.68 0.45 13.70
CA THR A 82 -3.00 0.32 15.00
C THR A 82 -1.54 0.81 14.90
N ARG A 83 -0.83 0.47 13.84
CA ARG A 83 0.53 0.97 13.62
C ARG A 83 0.55 2.48 13.46
N LEU A 84 -0.33 3.02 12.64
CA LEU A 84 -0.42 4.45 12.35
C LEU A 84 -0.99 5.30 13.48
N LYS A 85 -1.53 4.68 14.52
CA LYS A 85 -1.89 5.35 15.78
C LYS A 85 -0.67 5.84 16.55
N VAL A 86 0.45 5.13 16.45
CA VAL A 86 1.68 5.41 17.22
C VAL A 86 2.82 5.95 16.34
N SER A 87 2.59 6.13 15.05
CA SER A 87 3.57 6.70 14.12
C SER A 87 2.89 7.46 12.99
N LYS A 88 3.58 8.41 12.43
CA LYS A 88 3.07 9.22 11.31
C LYS A 88 2.93 8.39 10.03
N PHE A 89 3.97 7.61 9.71
CA PHE A 89 4.08 6.70 8.57
C PHE A 89 4.41 5.28 9.03
N LEU A 90 4.39 4.30 8.12
CA LEU A 90 4.58 2.89 8.48
C LEU A 90 5.91 2.61 9.16
N ALA A 91 6.99 3.23 8.72
CA ALA A 91 8.32 3.03 9.30
C ALA A 91 8.69 4.05 10.40
N GLY A 92 7.83 5.02 10.73
CA GLY A 92 8.09 6.05 11.73
C GLY A 92 7.58 7.43 11.29
N ASP A 93 8.37 8.49 11.52
CA ASP A 93 7.93 9.86 11.25
C ASP A 93 8.15 10.29 9.79
N ASN A 94 8.94 9.56 9.03
CA ASN A 94 9.28 9.87 7.65
C ASN A 94 8.54 8.99 6.65
N TYR A 95 8.11 9.60 5.54
CA TYR A 95 7.57 8.89 4.38
C TYR A 95 8.68 8.08 3.70
N THR A 96 8.43 6.78 3.48
CA THR A 96 9.43 5.81 3.01
C THR A 96 8.90 4.92 1.88
N ILE A 97 9.78 4.08 1.35
CA ILE A 97 9.40 3.07 0.35
C ILE A 97 8.37 2.06 0.87
N ALA A 98 8.26 1.88 2.18
CA ALA A 98 7.20 1.05 2.77
C ALA A 98 5.80 1.65 2.54
N ASP A 99 5.68 2.97 2.69
CA ASP A 99 4.44 3.71 2.41
C ASP A 99 4.15 3.73 0.90
N ILE A 100 5.18 3.98 0.09
CA ILE A 100 5.08 3.98 -1.38
C ILE A 100 4.53 2.64 -1.90
N ALA A 101 4.99 1.52 -1.33
CA ALA A 101 4.55 0.19 -1.72
C ALA A 101 3.14 -0.16 -1.23
N THR A 102 2.76 0.35 -0.04
CA THR A 102 1.49 -0.03 0.62
C THR A 102 0.31 0.81 0.15
N TRP A 103 0.50 2.11 -0.03
CA TRP A 103 -0.57 3.05 -0.33
C TRP A 103 -1.40 2.68 -1.58
N PRO A 104 -0.82 2.21 -2.71
CA PRO A 104 -1.59 1.87 -3.91
C PRO A 104 -2.65 0.78 -3.69
N TRP A 105 -2.45 -0.11 -2.72
CA TRP A 105 -3.43 -1.13 -2.35
C TRP A 105 -4.63 -0.51 -1.65
N LEU A 106 -4.40 0.49 -0.78
CA LEU A 106 -5.46 1.22 -0.10
C LEU A 106 -6.16 2.22 -1.04
N ALA A 107 -5.51 2.63 -2.13
CA ALA A 107 -6.14 3.45 -3.18
C ALA A 107 -7.27 2.73 -3.94
N ARG A 108 -7.47 1.44 -3.69
CA ARG A 108 -8.60 0.64 -4.16
C ARG A 108 -9.64 0.35 -3.06
N HIS A 109 -9.66 1.13 -1.98
CA HIS A 109 -10.51 0.88 -0.80
C HIS A 109 -12.00 0.78 -1.12
N GLU A 110 -12.49 1.42 -2.18
CA GLU A 110 -13.88 1.30 -2.64
C GLU A 110 -14.22 -0.13 -3.10
N TRP A 111 -13.24 -0.90 -3.57
CA TRP A 111 -13.42 -2.29 -3.98
C TRP A 111 -13.44 -3.27 -2.79
N HIS A 112 -13.06 -2.79 -1.61
CA HIS A 112 -12.87 -3.67 -0.44
C HIS A 112 -14.13 -3.86 0.38
N ASP A 113 -15.08 -2.92 0.28
CA ASP A 113 -16.31 -2.90 1.08
C ASP A 113 -16.08 -3.00 2.61
N ILE A 114 -14.93 -2.48 3.06
CA ILE A 114 -14.51 -2.48 4.48
C ILE A 114 -14.84 -1.15 5.17
N GLY A 115 -14.84 -0.07 4.40
CA GLY A 115 -15.08 1.29 4.90
C GLY A 115 -13.83 1.89 5.55
N LEU A 116 -12.92 2.41 4.71
CA LEU A 116 -11.67 3.04 5.16
C LEU A 116 -11.89 4.14 6.20
N LYS A 117 -12.97 4.92 6.09
CA LYS A 117 -13.37 5.98 7.04
C LYS A 117 -13.53 5.51 8.51
N ASN A 118 -13.73 4.21 8.73
CA ASN A 118 -13.86 3.65 10.08
C ASN A 118 -12.50 3.44 10.78
N PHE A 119 -11.38 3.66 10.06
CA PHE A 119 -10.01 3.49 10.52
C PHE A 119 -9.31 4.86 10.50
N GLN A 120 -9.44 5.61 11.60
CA GLN A 120 -9.08 7.03 11.65
C GLN A 120 -7.60 7.30 11.33
N ASN A 121 -6.69 6.49 11.85
CA ASN A 121 -5.26 6.68 11.63
C ASN A 121 -4.84 6.27 10.22
N LEU A 122 -5.42 5.20 9.70
CA LEU A 122 -5.22 4.75 8.33
C LEU A 122 -5.81 5.75 7.32
N SER A 123 -6.99 6.33 7.60
CA SER A 123 -7.61 7.40 6.80
C SER A 123 -6.73 8.64 6.74
N ARG A 124 -6.20 9.10 7.88
CA ARG A 124 -5.26 10.22 7.96
C ARG A 124 -4.02 9.97 7.08
N TRP A 125 -3.39 8.82 7.25
CA TRP A 125 -2.21 8.42 6.47
C TRP A 125 -2.52 8.34 4.97
N TYR A 126 -3.65 7.76 4.62
CA TYR A 126 -4.10 7.68 3.23
C TYR A 126 -4.27 9.05 2.60
N GLN A 127 -4.98 9.97 3.28
CA GLN A 127 -5.24 11.34 2.81
C GLN A 127 -3.94 12.13 2.65
N GLU A 128 -3.07 12.12 3.67
CA GLU A 128 -1.79 12.83 3.62
C GLU A 128 -0.92 12.39 2.41
N ILE A 129 -0.92 11.10 2.09
CA ILE A 129 -0.17 10.59 0.93
C ILE A 129 -0.88 10.95 -0.37
N SER A 130 -2.21 10.91 -0.42
CA SER A 130 -3.00 11.22 -1.62
C SER A 130 -2.81 12.66 -2.12
N GLU A 131 -2.44 13.58 -1.24
CA GLU A 131 -2.19 14.98 -1.54
C GLU A 131 -0.79 15.26 -2.11
N ARG A 132 0.10 14.26 -2.09
CA ARG A 132 1.47 14.42 -2.63
C ARG A 132 1.42 14.54 -4.15
N GLU A 133 2.04 15.59 -4.68
CA GLU A 133 2.08 15.84 -6.14
C GLU A 133 2.59 14.63 -6.95
N ALA A 134 3.63 13.95 -6.45
CA ALA A 134 4.18 12.76 -7.10
C ALA A 134 3.21 11.58 -7.10
N VAL A 135 2.38 11.43 -6.06
CA VAL A 135 1.35 10.39 -5.96
C VAL A 135 0.21 10.70 -6.95
N ILE A 136 -0.25 11.95 -7.00
CA ILE A 136 -1.28 12.39 -7.96
C ILE A 136 -0.82 12.13 -9.40
N LYS A 137 0.40 12.54 -9.73
CA LYS A 137 0.99 12.31 -11.07
C LYS A 137 1.15 10.82 -11.37
N GLY A 138 1.62 10.03 -10.40
CA GLY A 138 1.79 8.58 -10.56
C GLY A 138 0.46 7.86 -10.74
N TYR A 139 -0.57 8.26 -10.00
CA TYR A 139 -1.91 7.67 -10.10
C TYR A 139 -2.56 7.92 -11.47
N ALA A 140 -2.39 9.11 -12.02
CA ALA A 140 -2.92 9.50 -13.32
C ALA A 140 -2.00 9.08 -14.52
N PHE A 141 -0.87 8.38 -14.27
CA PHE A 141 0.12 8.09 -15.30
C PHE A 141 -0.43 7.23 -16.45
N MET A 142 -1.20 6.19 -16.13
CA MET A 142 -1.77 5.27 -17.13
C MET A 142 -3.14 5.75 -17.65
N ASP A 143 -3.86 6.51 -16.84
CA ASP A 143 -5.18 7.05 -17.16
C ASP A 143 -5.26 8.48 -16.61
N LYS A 144 -5.21 9.46 -17.51
CA LYS A 144 -5.22 10.89 -17.16
C LYS A 144 -6.50 11.34 -16.45
N GLU A 145 -7.60 10.63 -16.65
CA GLU A 145 -8.88 10.91 -16.00
C GLU A 145 -9.03 10.20 -14.64
N ALA A 146 -8.11 9.31 -14.31
CA ALA A 146 -8.13 8.60 -13.03
C ALA A 146 -7.97 9.58 -11.86
N LYS A 147 -8.90 9.53 -10.93
CA LYS A 147 -8.88 10.32 -9.69
C LYS A 147 -8.66 9.41 -8.51
N ILE A 148 -7.82 9.87 -7.59
CA ILE A 148 -7.63 9.17 -6.32
C ILE A 148 -8.96 9.15 -5.56
N PRO A 149 -9.47 7.98 -5.14
CA PRO A 149 -10.69 7.88 -4.34
C PRO A 149 -10.59 8.68 -3.05
N LYS A 150 -11.68 9.37 -2.69
CA LYS A 150 -11.76 10.12 -1.43
C LYS A 150 -12.28 9.22 -0.30
N VAL A 151 -11.88 9.50 0.92
CA VAL A 151 -12.35 8.84 2.15
C VAL A 151 -13.52 9.58 2.75
#